data_c79a91d6429f2ec462dff6f396b22a59
#
_entry.id   c79a91d6429f2ec462dff6f396b22a59
#
_cell.length_a   1.000
_cell.length_b   1.000
_cell.length_c   1.000
_cell.angle_alpha   90.00
_cell.angle_beta   90.00
_cell.angle_gamma   90.00
#
_symmetry.space_group_name_H-M   'P 1'
#
loop_
_entity.id
_entity.type
_entity.pdbx_description
1 polymer ?
#
loop_
_entity_poly.entity_id
_entity_poly.type
_entity_poly.pdbx_seq_one_letter_code
_entity_poly.pdbx_strand_id
1 'polypeptide(L)'
;MADNNLNRVPRRKPVPSSQPLSEDWAKDLTVQFRRTLSTKRMNELSSRPGSIRRSSSRATPSLVVVPQTPPRSSHRDATPQLPTRDAPPAPSQHDAPTRPASPPPAYSSLKNIPTLITPPTDQKSLRFRSMLMSLSNTPLKWENPGLLDEALGVIPLQRIYDEAQEESDLFEAEAQSLGPKTKAAWGYQDCVIRALMKWFKNDFFQWVNNPKCSLCRAPTVATGMVAPIPDESARGANRVELYQCSNAQCQSFERFPRYNDAFVLLQTRRGRVGEWANCFSMLCRAVGSRVRWVWNAEDHVWTEVWSAHRERWVHVDVCEEAWDAPLLYTR
;
A
#
# COMPACT_ATOMS: atom_id res chain seq x y z
N MET A 1 -24.90 58.81 -26.33
CA MET A 1 -25.75 57.60 -26.46
C MET A 1 -24.79 56.50 -26.71
N ALA A 2 -24.47 55.74 -25.66
CA ALA A 2 -23.51 54.63 -25.69
C ALA A 2 -24.28 53.33 -25.48
N ASP A 3 -24.23 52.43 -26.45
CA ASP A 3 -24.86 51.11 -26.41
C ASP A 3 -24.04 50.15 -25.50
N ASN A 4 -24.66 49.80 -24.40
CA ASN A 4 -24.23 48.71 -23.52
C ASN A 4 -24.82 47.41 -24.03
N ASN A 5 -23.99 46.58 -24.70
CA ASN A 5 -24.39 45.23 -25.07
C ASN A 5 -23.22 44.25 -24.81
N LEU A 6 -22.99 43.96 -23.49
CA LEU A 6 -22.07 42.93 -23.05
C LEU A 6 -22.77 42.05 -21.99
N ASN A 7 -22.69 40.72 -22.19
CA ASN A 7 -23.11 39.64 -21.31
C ASN A 7 -24.48 39.02 -21.54
N ARG A 8 -24.61 38.29 -22.67
CA ARG A 8 -25.49 37.12 -22.73
C ARG A 8 -24.66 35.83 -22.57
N VAL A 9 -24.69 35.28 -21.36
CA VAL A 9 -24.23 33.89 -21.10
C VAL A 9 -25.15 32.95 -21.89
N PRO A 10 -24.63 32.02 -22.70
CA PRO A 10 -25.45 31.06 -23.40
C PRO A 10 -26.14 30.12 -22.41
N ARG A 11 -27.47 30.06 -22.46
CA ARG A 11 -28.27 29.10 -21.71
C ARG A 11 -27.93 27.69 -22.18
N ARG A 12 -27.41 26.84 -21.28
CA ARG A 12 -27.25 25.40 -21.49
C ARG A 12 -28.60 24.79 -21.84
N LYS A 13 -28.63 24.00 -22.92
CA LYS A 13 -29.77 23.15 -23.24
C LYS A 13 -29.92 22.10 -22.14
N PRO A 14 -31.15 21.76 -21.69
CA PRO A 14 -31.34 20.70 -20.71
C PRO A 14 -30.86 19.38 -21.30
N VAL A 15 -29.98 18.70 -20.58
CA VAL A 15 -29.60 17.30 -20.87
C VAL A 15 -30.82 16.44 -20.58
N PRO A 16 -31.20 15.48 -21.47
CA PRO A 16 -32.29 14.56 -21.19
C PRO A 16 -31.97 13.81 -19.89
N SER A 17 -32.93 13.86 -18.95
CA SER A 17 -32.81 13.14 -17.68
C SER A 17 -32.68 11.64 -17.97
N SER A 18 -31.49 11.08 -17.71
CA SER A 18 -31.33 9.64 -17.60
C SER A 18 -32.25 9.16 -16.47
N GLN A 19 -33.07 8.17 -16.75
CA GLN A 19 -33.91 7.54 -15.74
C GLN A 19 -33.00 7.09 -14.57
N PRO A 20 -33.38 7.30 -13.32
CA PRO A 20 -32.62 6.82 -12.21
C PRO A 20 -32.51 5.31 -12.28
N LEU A 21 -31.30 4.80 -12.38
CA LEU A 21 -31.01 3.37 -12.27
C LEU A 21 -31.56 2.88 -10.91
N SER A 22 -32.21 1.71 -10.90
CA SER A 22 -32.80 1.17 -9.69
C SER A 22 -31.72 0.97 -8.62
N GLU A 23 -32.05 1.21 -7.33
CA GLU A 23 -31.13 0.96 -6.20
C GLU A 23 -30.57 -0.47 -6.19
N ASP A 24 -31.30 -1.41 -6.75
CA ASP A 24 -30.90 -2.81 -6.87
C ASP A 24 -29.77 -3.03 -7.87
N TRP A 25 -29.74 -2.25 -8.97
CA TRP A 25 -28.61 -2.30 -9.91
C TRP A 25 -27.28 -1.87 -9.29
N ALA A 26 -27.30 -0.84 -8.46
CA ALA A 26 -26.11 -0.36 -7.79
C ALA A 26 -25.59 -1.40 -6.77
N LYS A 27 -26.50 -2.08 -6.06
CA LYS A 27 -26.16 -3.18 -5.14
C LYS A 27 -25.57 -4.37 -5.91
N ASP A 28 -26.17 -4.76 -7.01
CA ASP A 28 -25.69 -5.86 -7.85
C ASP A 28 -24.31 -5.57 -8.45
N LEU A 29 -24.08 -4.35 -8.95
CA LEU A 29 -22.78 -3.95 -9.45
C LEU A 29 -21.70 -4.00 -8.36
N THR A 30 -22.03 -3.55 -7.16
CA THR A 30 -21.11 -3.59 -6.00
C THR A 30 -20.77 -5.04 -5.63
N VAL A 31 -21.75 -5.93 -5.63
CA VAL A 31 -21.56 -7.36 -5.35
C VAL A 31 -20.74 -8.03 -6.45
N GLN A 32 -21.00 -7.74 -7.72
CA GLN A 32 -20.23 -8.27 -8.84
C GLN A 32 -18.79 -7.78 -8.83
N PHE A 33 -18.57 -6.50 -8.52
CA PHE A 33 -17.23 -5.93 -8.41
C PHE A 33 -16.45 -6.56 -7.26
N ARG A 34 -17.06 -6.74 -6.08
CA ARG A 34 -16.47 -7.46 -4.95
C ARG A 34 -16.11 -8.91 -5.33
N ARG A 35 -17.00 -9.62 -6.02
CA ARG A 35 -16.73 -10.98 -6.52
C ARG A 35 -15.55 -11.01 -7.49
N THR A 36 -15.50 -10.09 -8.44
CA THR A 36 -14.43 -10.03 -9.45
C THR A 36 -13.07 -9.74 -8.80
N LEU A 37 -13.01 -8.80 -7.86
CA LEU A 37 -11.78 -8.51 -7.10
C LEU A 37 -11.34 -9.68 -6.24
N SER A 38 -12.29 -10.32 -5.54
CA SER A 38 -12.01 -11.50 -4.71
C SER A 38 -11.50 -12.67 -5.56
N THR A 39 -12.12 -12.93 -6.71
CA THR A 39 -11.71 -13.98 -7.65
C THR A 39 -10.33 -13.68 -8.24
N LYS A 40 -10.06 -12.44 -8.64
CA LYS A 40 -8.76 -12.03 -9.15
C LYS A 40 -7.66 -12.23 -8.10
N ARG A 41 -7.91 -11.82 -6.85
CA ARG A 41 -6.98 -12.01 -5.73
C ARG A 41 -6.76 -13.49 -5.39
N MET A 42 -7.82 -14.30 -5.41
CA MET A 42 -7.72 -15.75 -5.22
C MET A 42 -6.85 -16.40 -6.30
N ASN A 43 -6.99 -15.98 -7.55
CA ASN A 43 -6.18 -16.47 -8.66
C ASN A 43 -4.72 -16.04 -8.54
N GLU A 44 -4.46 -14.79 -8.14
CA GLU A 44 -3.11 -14.28 -7.89
C GLU A 44 -2.42 -15.03 -6.73
N LEU A 45 -3.15 -15.37 -5.66
CA LEU A 45 -2.63 -16.15 -4.55
C LEU A 45 -2.38 -17.63 -4.94
N SER A 46 -3.25 -18.19 -5.79
CA SER A 46 -3.11 -19.57 -6.26
C SER A 46 -1.97 -19.76 -7.26
N SER A 47 -1.59 -18.69 -7.99
CA SER A 47 -0.51 -18.72 -8.99
C SER A 47 0.88 -18.49 -8.39
N ARG A 48 0.99 -18.18 -7.10
CA ARG A 48 2.31 -18.03 -6.42
C ARG A 48 2.90 -19.40 -6.11
N PRO A 49 4.13 -19.74 -6.57
CA PRO A 49 4.78 -20.97 -6.20
C PRO A 49 5.10 -20.95 -4.69
N GLY A 50 4.52 -21.86 -3.92
CA GLY A 50 4.79 -22.03 -2.49
C GLY A 50 3.60 -21.94 -1.54
N SER A 51 2.37 -21.80 -2.00
CA SER A 51 1.18 -21.81 -1.14
C SER A 51 0.83 -23.24 -0.71
N ILE A 52 1.20 -23.61 0.50
CA ILE A 52 0.76 -24.85 1.14
C ILE A 52 -0.75 -24.74 1.44
N ARG A 53 -1.56 -25.52 0.73
CA ARG A 53 -2.99 -25.68 1.06
C ARG A 53 -3.12 -26.29 2.45
N ARG A 54 -3.53 -25.51 3.44
CA ARG A 54 -4.09 -26.05 4.68
C ARG A 54 -5.55 -26.43 4.41
N SER A 55 -5.80 -27.72 4.29
CA SER A 55 -7.15 -28.28 4.34
C SER A 55 -7.72 -28.08 5.74
N SER A 56 -8.79 -27.33 5.87
CA SER A 56 -9.57 -27.23 7.10
C SER A 56 -10.48 -28.45 7.22
N SER A 57 -10.05 -29.47 7.93
CA SER A 57 -10.93 -30.49 8.48
C SER A 57 -11.25 -30.14 9.91
N ARG A 58 -12.53 -29.90 10.13
CA ARG A 58 -13.17 -29.68 11.43
C ARG A 58 -13.13 -30.98 12.23
N ALA A 59 -12.42 -31.04 13.35
CA ALA A 59 -12.51 -32.12 14.32
C ALA A 59 -12.61 -31.55 15.74
N THR A 60 -13.61 -32.04 16.44
CA THR A 60 -13.97 -31.85 17.85
C THR A 60 -12.88 -32.32 18.80
N PRO A 61 -12.81 -31.77 20.03
CA PRO A 61 -11.75 -32.10 20.98
C PRO A 61 -12.04 -33.42 21.71
N SER A 62 -11.06 -34.28 21.80
CA SER A 62 -10.99 -35.40 22.70
C SER A 62 -9.68 -35.44 23.46
N LEU A 63 -9.84 -35.81 24.71
CA LEU A 63 -8.94 -35.78 25.84
C LEU A 63 -7.55 -36.40 25.65
N VAL A 64 -6.64 -35.83 26.40
CA VAL A 64 -5.28 -36.16 26.76
C VAL A 64 -5.07 -37.63 27.14
N VAL A 65 -4.09 -38.28 26.51
CA VAL A 65 -3.29 -39.36 27.12
C VAL A 65 -1.86 -39.20 26.65
N VAL A 66 -0.95 -39.06 27.61
CA VAL A 66 0.49 -39.07 27.42
C VAL A 66 0.97 -40.52 27.42
N PRO A 67 1.80 -40.98 26.53
CA PRO A 67 2.71 -42.06 26.81
C PRO A 67 4.18 -41.66 26.62
N GLN A 68 4.92 -42.26 27.52
CA GLN A 68 6.34 -42.25 27.76
C GLN A 68 7.19 -42.74 26.57
N THR A 69 8.36 -42.19 26.48
CA THR A 69 9.48 -42.59 25.65
C THR A 69 9.99 -43.99 26.01
N PRO A 70 10.38 -44.83 25.06
CA PRO A 70 11.36 -45.92 25.25
C PRO A 70 12.67 -45.63 24.52
N PRO A 71 13.74 -46.42 24.83
CA PRO A 71 15.11 -46.00 24.78
C PRO A 71 15.82 -46.29 23.45
N ARG A 72 16.88 -45.55 23.29
CA ARG A 72 17.94 -45.63 22.29
C ARG A 72 18.47 -47.05 22.11
N SER A 73 18.43 -47.60 20.90
CA SER A 73 19.30 -48.70 20.51
C SER A 73 20.19 -48.28 19.33
N SER A 74 21.45 -48.45 19.56
CA SER A 74 22.56 -48.31 18.62
C SER A 74 22.58 -49.47 17.63
N HIS A 75 22.53 -49.21 16.32
CA HIS A 75 23.13 -50.13 15.33
C HIS A 75 23.92 -49.30 14.32
N ARG A 76 25.20 -49.64 14.28
CA ARG A 76 26.15 -49.39 13.18
C ARG A 76 25.69 -50.17 11.95
N ASP A 77 26.00 -49.64 10.81
CA ASP A 77 26.69 -50.25 9.67
C ASP A 77 26.07 -49.94 8.32
N ALA A 78 27.00 -49.81 7.43
CA ALA A 78 26.94 -50.02 5.98
C ALA A 78 26.57 -48.85 5.08
N THR A 79 27.60 -48.15 4.66
CA THR A 79 27.64 -47.38 3.42
C THR A 79 27.57 -48.31 2.20
N PRO A 80 26.65 -48.12 1.27
CA PRO A 80 26.70 -48.80 -0.01
C PRO A 80 27.74 -48.14 -0.93
N GLN A 81 28.71 -48.92 -1.40
CA GLN A 81 29.64 -48.52 -2.45
C GLN A 81 28.91 -48.47 -3.80
N LEU A 82 29.09 -47.33 -4.51
CA LEU A 82 28.70 -47.26 -5.94
C LEU A 82 29.66 -48.08 -6.79
N PRO A 83 29.16 -48.73 -7.84
CA PRO A 83 29.99 -49.47 -8.77
C PRO A 83 30.83 -48.51 -9.63
N THR A 84 32.14 -48.81 -9.68
CA THR A 84 33.11 -48.20 -10.58
C THR A 84 32.75 -48.48 -12.03
N ARG A 85 32.46 -47.46 -12.79
CA ARG A 85 32.27 -47.54 -14.24
C ARG A 85 33.63 -47.35 -14.89
N ASP A 86 34.04 -48.36 -15.70
CA ASP A 86 35.25 -48.33 -16.48
C ASP A 86 35.34 -47.12 -17.41
N ALA A 87 36.48 -46.44 -17.40
CA ALA A 87 36.75 -45.30 -18.26
C ALA A 87 37.00 -45.79 -19.71
N PRO A 88 36.42 -45.11 -20.71
CA PRO A 88 36.73 -45.40 -22.12
C PRO A 88 38.16 -44.94 -22.45
N PRO A 89 38.84 -45.60 -23.44
CA PRO A 89 40.22 -45.26 -23.82
C PRO A 89 40.30 -43.86 -24.45
N ALA A 90 41.41 -43.19 -24.18
CA ALA A 90 41.72 -41.83 -24.69
C ALA A 90 41.80 -41.84 -26.23
N PRO A 91 41.17 -40.84 -26.89
CA PRO A 91 41.32 -40.68 -28.34
C PRO A 91 42.72 -40.14 -28.70
N SER A 92 43.29 -40.67 -29.71
CA SER A 92 44.58 -40.31 -30.30
C SER A 92 44.63 -38.82 -30.68
N GLN A 93 45.72 -38.16 -30.37
CA GLN A 93 46.02 -36.78 -30.75
C GLN A 93 46.12 -36.68 -32.27
N HIS A 94 45.10 -36.06 -32.89
CA HIS A 94 45.24 -35.48 -34.21
C HIS A 94 45.54 -34.00 -34.03
N ASP A 95 46.66 -33.57 -34.63
CA ASP A 95 47.08 -32.18 -34.68
C ASP A 95 45.98 -31.31 -35.29
N ALA A 96 45.27 -30.56 -34.41
CA ALA A 96 44.39 -29.49 -34.85
C ALA A 96 45.21 -28.21 -35.04
N PRO A 97 44.98 -27.43 -36.10
CA PRO A 97 45.69 -26.17 -36.32
C PRO A 97 45.43 -25.21 -35.14
N THR A 98 46.50 -24.78 -34.51
CA THR A 98 46.52 -23.79 -33.43
C THR A 98 45.87 -22.50 -33.91
N ARG A 99 44.62 -22.30 -33.58
CA ARG A 99 43.94 -21.03 -33.70
C ARG A 99 44.66 -20.03 -32.78
N PRO A 100 45.07 -18.85 -33.24
CA PRO A 100 45.73 -17.85 -32.41
C PRO A 100 44.83 -17.54 -31.23
N ALA A 101 45.36 -17.62 -30.01
CA ALA A 101 44.65 -17.31 -28.79
C ALA A 101 44.13 -15.88 -28.90
N SER A 102 42.82 -15.68 -28.76
CA SER A 102 42.21 -14.36 -28.70
C SER A 102 42.91 -13.55 -27.61
N PRO A 103 43.26 -12.27 -27.87
CA PRO A 103 43.88 -11.46 -26.84
C PRO A 103 42.96 -11.38 -25.62
N PRO A 104 43.52 -11.33 -24.40
CA PRO A 104 42.73 -11.23 -23.20
C PRO A 104 41.80 -10.01 -23.29
N PRO A 105 40.56 -10.08 -22.76
CA PRO A 105 39.60 -9.01 -22.85
C PRO A 105 40.19 -7.71 -22.28
N ALA A 106 40.03 -6.62 -23.01
CA ALA A 106 40.55 -5.33 -22.60
C ALA A 106 39.99 -4.93 -21.22
N TYR A 107 40.80 -4.31 -20.38
CA TYR A 107 40.46 -3.88 -19.03
C TYR A 107 39.16 -3.05 -18.95
N SER A 108 38.73 -2.43 -20.05
CA SER A 108 37.47 -1.71 -20.19
C SER A 108 36.22 -2.63 -20.09
N SER A 109 36.35 -3.92 -20.41
CA SER A 109 35.24 -4.88 -20.29
C SER A 109 34.96 -5.31 -18.83
N LEU A 110 35.87 -5.01 -17.91
CA LEU A 110 35.72 -5.32 -16.48
C LEU A 110 34.91 -4.25 -15.73
N LYS A 111 34.57 -3.13 -16.34
CA LYS A 111 33.79 -2.06 -15.71
C LYS A 111 32.37 -2.46 -15.34
N ASN A 112 31.85 -3.53 -15.91
CA ASN A 112 30.48 -4.02 -15.70
C ASN A 112 30.41 -5.25 -14.79
N ILE A 113 31.51 -5.65 -14.12
CA ILE A 113 31.43 -6.70 -13.12
C ILE A 113 30.71 -6.11 -11.91
N PRO A 114 29.59 -6.69 -11.47
CA PRO A 114 28.90 -6.24 -10.27
C PRO A 114 29.87 -6.28 -9.07
N THR A 115 30.15 -5.12 -8.50
CA THR A 115 30.92 -5.07 -7.26
C THR A 115 30.06 -5.71 -6.17
N LEU A 116 30.54 -6.77 -5.54
CA LEU A 116 29.90 -7.36 -4.37
C LEU A 116 29.88 -6.30 -3.26
N ILE A 117 28.67 -5.81 -2.98
CA ILE A 117 28.46 -4.82 -1.92
C ILE A 117 28.65 -5.53 -0.59
N THR A 118 29.69 -5.17 0.15
CA THR A 118 29.85 -5.65 1.53
C THR A 118 28.80 -4.98 2.43
N PRO A 119 28.14 -5.74 3.31
CA PRO A 119 27.19 -5.15 4.26
C PRO A 119 27.88 -4.07 5.10
N PRO A 120 27.19 -2.98 5.46
CA PRO A 120 27.76 -1.96 6.32
C PRO A 120 28.06 -2.53 7.71
N THR A 121 29.16 -2.12 8.30
CA THR A 121 29.57 -2.52 9.66
C THR A 121 29.42 -1.39 10.67
N ASP A 122 29.30 -0.16 10.20
CA ASP A 122 29.13 1.00 11.07
C ASP A 122 27.70 1.10 11.64
N GLN A 123 27.60 1.58 12.88
CA GLN A 123 26.36 1.63 13.64
C GLN A 123 25.28 2.54 13.01
N LYS A 124 25.68 3.61 12.32
CA LYS A 124 24.70 4.52 11.67
C LYS A 124 24.06 3.86 10.47
N SER A 125 24.86 3.23 9.60
CA SER A 125 24.37 2.51 8.42
C SER A 125 23.52 1.29 8.80
N LEU A 126 23.88 0.57 9.87
CA LEU A 126 23.07 -0.53 10.40
C LEU A 126 21.71 -0.04 10.91
N ARG A 127 21.64 1.09 11.62
CA ARG A 127 20.39 1.70 12.05
C ARG A 127 19.54 2.13 10.85
N PHE A 128 20.15 2.78 9.86
CA PHE A 128 19.47 3.20 8.64
C PHE A 128 18.90 1.99 7.86
N ARG A 129 19.72 0.94 7.69
CA ARG A 129 19.26 -0.32 7.08
C ARG A 129 18.07 -0.92 7.84
N SER A 130 18.13 -0.98 9.16
CA SER A 130 17.05 -1.50 10.00
C SER A 130 15.77 -0.67 9.83
N MET A 131 15.90 0.66 9.77
CA MET A 131 14.78 1.55 9.50
C MET A 131 14.17 1.30 8.12
N LEU A 132 14.96 1.21 7.06
CA LEU A 132 14.46 0.91 5.70
C LEU A 132 13.74 -0.43 5.64
N MET A 133 14.28 -1.46 6.28
CA MET A 133 13.61 -2.76 6.37
C MET A 133 12.28 -2.69 7.14
N SER A 134 12.21 -1.92 8.22
CA SER A 134 10.98 -1.71 8.96
C SER A 134 9.93 -0.98 8.12
N LEU A 135 10.33 0.07 7.41
CA LEU A 135 9.44 0.84 6.54
C LEU A 135 8.94 0.01 5.36
N SER A 136 9.78 -0.83 4.75
CA SER A 136 9.40 -1.69 3.63
C SER A 136 8.38 -2.76 4.00
N ASN A 137 8.26 -3.10 5.28
CA ASN A 137 7.26 -4.05 5.76
C ASN A 137 5.84 -3.43 5.86
N THR A 138 5.72 -2.12 5.91
CA THR A 138 4.41 -1.44 6.03
C THR A 138 3.47 -1.76 4.86
N PRO A 139 3.88 -1.63 3.59
CA PRO A 139 3.01 -1.96 2.46
C PRO A 139 2.65 -3.45 2.37
N LEU A 140 3.51 -4.34 2.87
CA LEU A 140 3.24 -5.78 2.85
C LEU A 140 2.04 -6.17 3.72
N LYS A 141 1.76 -5.40 4.78
CA LYS A 141 0.59 -5.62 5.64
C LYS A 141 -0.72 -5.36 4.93
N TRP A 142 -0.74 -4.46 3.94
CA TRP A 142 -1.94 -4.15 3.15
C TRP A 142 -2.33 -5.27 2.18
N GLU A 143 -1.44 -6.22 1.90
CA GLU A 143 -1.74 -7.36 1.03
C GLU A 143 -2.60 -8.44 1.72
N ASN A 144 -3.01 -8.22 2.97
CA ASN A 144 -3.95 -9.11 3.66
C ASN A 144 -5.35 -8.95 3.03
N PRO A 145 -5.91 -10.02 2.43
CA PRO A 145 -7.21 -9.96 1.76
C PRO A 145 -8.34 -9.51 2.68
N GLY A 146 -8.37 -10.02 3.93
CA GLY A 146 -9.40 -9.63 4.90
C GLY A 146 -9.36 -8.14 5.25
N LEU A 147 -8.15 -7.56 5.39
CA LEU A 147 -8.00 -6.12 5.60
C LEU A 147 -8.51 -5.30 4.42
N LEU A 148 -8.24 -5.76 3.20
CA LEU A 148 -8.70 -5.08 1.99
C LEU A 148 -10.21 -5.19 1.81
N ASP A 149 -10.82 -6.30 2.19
CA ASP A 149 -12.27 -6.47 2.17
C ASP A 149 -12.96 -5.57 3.20
N GLU A 150 -12.42 -5.46 4.42
CA GLU A 150 -12.87 -4.49 5.43
C GLU A 150 -12.73 -3.05 4.92
N ALA A 151 -11.62 -2.73 4.28
CA ALA A 151 -11.40 -1.41 3.68
C ALA A 151 -12.44 -1.08 2.61
N LEU A 152 -12.77 -2.03 1.71
CA LEU A 152 -13.83 -1.86 0.71
C LEU A 152 -15.22 -1.70 1.37
N GLY A 153 -15.43 -2.33 2.52
CA GLY A 153 -16.69 -2.23 3.26
C GLY A 153 -16.98 -0.83 3.81
N VAL A 154 -15.94 -0.02 4.07
CA VAL A 154 -16.12 1.34 4.62
C VAL A 154 -16.11 2.43 3.55
N ILE A 155 -15.59 2.16 2.34
CA ILE A 155 -15.57 3.11 1.23
C ILE A 155 -16.98 3.23 0.64
N PRO A 156 -17.54 4.43 0.48
CA PRO A 156 -18.81 4.64 -0.22
C PRO A 156 -18.60 4.49 -1.74
N LEU A 157 -18.41 3.23 -2.19
CA LEU A 157 -17.96 2.89 -3.54
C LEU A 157 -18.82 3.54 -4.63
N GLN A 158 -20.14 3.55 -4.46
CA GLN A 158 -21.04 4.14 -5.45
C GLN A 158 -20.71 5.64 -5.63
N ARG A 159 -20.64 6.39 -4.53
CA ARG A 159 -20.30 7.82 -4.58
C ARG A 159 -18.92 8.07 -5.21
N ILE A 160 -17.91 7.25 -4.84
CA ILE A 160 -16.55 7.39 -5.38
C ILE A 160 -16.54 7.15 -6.89
N TYR A 161 -17.28 6.15 -7.36
CA TYR A 161 -17.32 5.84 -8.79
C TYR A 161 -18.16 6.85 -9.59
N ASP A 162 -19.24 7.38 -9.02
CA ASP A 162 -20.03 8.44 -9.64
C ASP A 162 -19.20 9.73 -9.80
N GLU A 163 -18.52 10.18 -8.72
CA GLU A 163 -17.61 11.33 -8.76
C GLU A 163 -16.45 11.11 -9.75
N ALA A 164 -15.88 9.89 -9.81
CA ALA A 164 -14.82 9.55 -10.73
C ALA A 164 -15.29 9.54 -12.19
N GLN A 165 -16.51 9.07 -12.46
CA GLN A 165 -17.07 9.08 -13.80
C GLN A 165 -17.32 10.51 -14.29
N GLU A 166 -17.91 11.35 -13.44
CA GLU A 166 -18.13 12.76 -13.78
C GLU A 166 -16.81 13.48 -14.11
N GLU A 167 -15.75 13.25 -13.33
CA GLU A 167 -14.43 13.85 -13.55
C GLU A 167 -13.77 13.29 -14.82
N SER A 168 -13.88 11.98 -15.06
CA SER A 168 -13.37 11.33 -16.29
C SER A 168 -14.04 11.86 -17.54
N ASP A 169 -15.38 12.01 -17.53
CA ASP A 169 -16.14 12.57 -18.63
C ASP A 169 -15.73 14.01 -18.94
N LEU A 170 -15.42 14.80 -17.91
CA LEU A 170 -14.90 16.16 -18.08
C LEU A 170 -13.53 16.17 -18.79
N PHE A 171 -12.60 15.31 -18.36
CA PHE A 171 -11.29 15.21 -19.02
C PHE A 171 -11.39 14.70 -20.47
N GLU A 172 -12.31 13.78 -20.74
CA GLU A 172 -12.56 13.30 -22.09
C GLU A 172 -13.16 14.40 -22.99
N ALA A 173 -14.14 15.15 -22.48
CA ALA A 173 -14.74 16.27 -23.20
C ALA A 173 -13.73 17.39 -23.46
N GLU A 174 -12.85 17.68 -22.50
CA GLU A 174 -11.76 18.63 -22.67
C GLU A 174 -10.80 18.16 -23.78
N ALA A 175 -10.37 16.91 -23.73
CA ALA A 175 -9.51 16.33 -24.75
C ALA A 175 -10.12 16.39 -26.17
N GLN A 176 -11.40 16.06 -26.30
CA GLN A 176 -12.12 16.13 -27.56
C GLN A 176 -12.19 17.57 -28.10
N SER A 177 -12.37 18.56 -27.23
CA SER A 177 -12.38 19.99 -27.62
C SER A 177 -11.05 20.49 -28.16
N LEU A 178 -9.94 19.89 -27.70
CA LEU A 178 -8.57 20.22 -28.11
C LEU A 178 -8.13 19.51 -29.41
N GLY A 179 -8.94 18.55 -29.88
CA GLY A 179 -8.74 17.90 -31.15
C GLY A 179 -8.61 16.37 -31.08
N PRO A 180 -8.76 15.66 -32.21
CA PRO A 180 -8.95 14.22 -32.26
C PRO A 180 -7.73 13.36 -31.85
N LYS A 181 -6.56 13.99 -31.70
CA LYS A 181 -5.32 13.30 -31.25
C LYS A 181 -4.98 13.59 -29.78
N THR A 182 -5.75 14.41 -29.09
CA THR A 182 -5.50 14.78 -27.71
C THR A 182 -6.05 13.68 -26.79
N LYS A 183 -5.23 13.18 -25.87
CA LYS A 183 -5.65 12.23 -24.85
C LYS A 183 -6.15 12.99 -23.63
N ALA A 184 -7.11 12.41 -22.92
CA ALA A 184 -7.56 12.93 -21.62
C ALA A 184 -6.38 13.16 -20.67
N ALA A 185 -6.49 14.16 -19.81
CA ALA A 185 -5.42 14.47 -18.86
C ALA A 185 -5.17 13.31 -17.89
N TRP A 186 -6.22 12.64 -17.44
CA TRP A 186 -6.19 11.50 -16.51
C TRP A 186 -7.14 10.41 -16.98
N GLY A 187 -6.82 9.16 -16.61
CA GLY A 187 -7.68 8.02 -16.88
C GLY A 187 -8.69 7.78 -15.76
N TYR A 188 -9.72 6.96 -16.02
CA TYR A 188 -10.78 6.67 -15.06
C TYR A 188 -10.25 6.20 -13.69
N GLN A 189 -9.26 5.28 -13.65
CA GLN A 189 -8.68 4.83 -12.37
C GLN A 189 -7.97 5.97 -11.61
N ASP A 190 -7.40 6.94 -12.32
CA ASP A 190 -6.80 8.13 -11.70
C ASP A 190 -7.89 8.99 -11.05
N CYS A 191 -9.03 9.16 -11.72
CA CYS A 191 -10.20 9.86 -11.18
C CYS A 191 -10.79 9.15 -9.94
N VAL A 192 -10.81 7.80 -9.93
CA VAL A 192 -11.21 7.03 -8.73
C VAL A 192 -10.33 7.37 -7.52
N ILE A 193 -9.01 7.47 -7.71
CA ILE A 193 -8.11 7.81 -6.59
C ILE A 193 -8.28 9.26 -6.16
N ARG A 194 -8.55 10.19 -7.09
CA ARG A 194 -8.82 11.61 -6.79
C ARG A 194 -10.11 11.77 -5.98
N ALA A 195 -11.19 11.09 -6.37
CA ALA A 195 -12.44 11.07 -5.62
C ALA A 195 -12.25 10.43 -4.23
N LEU A 196 -11.50 9.32 -4.16
CA LEU A 196 -11.15 8.68 -2.89
C LEU A 196 -10.35 9.60 -1.96
N MET A 197 -9.37 10.35 -2.49
CA MET A 197 -8.57 11.31 -1.74
C MET A 197 -9.44 12.41 -1.15
N LYS A 198 -10.33 12.99 -1.93
CA LYS A 198 -11.25 14.03 -1.51
C LYS A 198 -12.20 13.54 -0.40
N TRP A 199 -12.82 12.37 -0.59
CA TRP A 199 -13.67 11.75 0.43
C TRP A 199 -12.89 11.44 1.70
N PHE A 200 -11.69 10.85 1.60
CA PHE A 200 -10.87 10.50 2.76
C PHE A 200 -10.56 11.71 3.62
N LYS A 201 -10.16 12.82 3.00
CA LYS A 201 -9.81 14.05 3.70
C LYS A 201 -11.00 14.74 4.33
N ASN A 202 -12.12 14.80 3.63
CA ASN A 202 -13.25 15.64 4.07
C ASN A 202 -14.23 14.87 4.97
N ASP A 203 -14.43 13.56 4.74
CA ASP A 203 -15.53 12.83 5.36
C ASP A 203 -15.07 11.64 6.22
N PHE A 204 -13.86 11.12 6.00
CA PHE A 204 -13.49 9.83 6.60
C PHE A 204 -12.46 9.93 7.71
N PHE A 205 -11.37 10.66 7.52
CA PHE A 205 -10.25 10.64 8.44
C PHE A 205 -10.01 12.02 9.06
N GLN A 206 -9.72 12.05 10.36
CA GLN A 206 -9.58 13.30 11.11
C GLN A 206 -8.12 13.62 11.42
N TRP A 207 -7.73 14.84 11.12
CA TRP A 207 -6.45 15.38 11.56
C TRP A 207 -6.50 15.76 13.04
N VAL A 208 -5.49 15.31 13.81
CA VAL A 208 -5.42 15.58 15.25
C VAL A 208 -4.07 16.20 15.59
N ASN A 209 -4.05 17.51 15.85
CA ASN A 209 -2.89 18.14 16.48
C ASN A 209 -2.87 17.82 17.98
N ASN A 210 -3.91 18.26 18.69
CA ASN A 210 -4.15 17.97 20.09
C ASN A 210 -5.57 17.39 20.23
N PRO A 211 -5.72 16.19 20.84
CA PRO A 211 -7.05 15.63 21.08
C PRO A 211 -7.83 16.54 22.02
N LYS A 212 -9.11 16.73 21.77
CA LYS A 212 -9.98 17.45 22.73
C LYS A 212 -10.20 16.59 23.96
N CYS A 213 -10.34 17.24 25.11
CA CYS A 213 -10.69 16.55 26.35
C CYS A 213 -11.98 15.73 26.19
N SER A 214 -11.95 14.46 26.54
CA SER A 214 -13.10 13.56 26.44
C SER A 214 -14.23 13.92 27.41
N LEU A 215 -13.88 14.54 28.55
CA LEU A 215 -14.85 14.89 29.60
C LEU A 215 -15.54 16.24 29.32
N CYS A 216 -14.77 17.29 29.09
CA CYS A 216 -15.33 18.64 28.97
C CYS A 216 -15.20 19.31 27.61
N ARG A 217 -14.61 18.59 26.63
CA ARG A 217 -14.39 19.06 25.25
C ARG A 217 -13.46 20.28 25.10
N ALA A 218 -12.86 20.74 26.20
CA ALA A 218 -11.89 21.83 26.19
C ALA A 218 -10.62 21.42 25.39
N PRO A 219 -9.87 22.39 24.88
CA PRO A 219 -8.54 22.14 24.31
C PRO A 219 -7.62 21.44 25.32
N THR A 220 -6.61 20.76 24.79
CA THR A 220 -5.61 20.12 25.63
C THR A 220 -4.21 20.60 25.24
N VAL A 221 -3.26 20.45 26.17
CA VAL A 221 -1.86 20.81 26.01
C VAL A 221 -1.01 19.56 26.15
N ALA A 222 -0.04 19.38 25.26
CA ALA A 222 0.87 18.24 25.30
C ALA A 222 1.74 18.30 26.58
N THR A 223 1.80 17.20 27.31
CA THR A 223 2.62 17.03 28.53
C THR A 223 3.80 16.11 28.33
N GLY A 224 3.84 15.35 27.22
CA GLY A 224 4.96 14.48 26.89
C GLY A 224 4.54 13.14 26.34
N MET A 225 5.44 12.17 26.45
CA MET A 225 5.25 10.80 25.98
C MET A 225 5.12 9.86 27.16
N VAL A 226 4.23 8.87 27.05
CA VAL A 226 4.07 7.81 28.06
C VAL A 226 4.11 6.43 27.37
N ALA A 227 4.38 5.41 28.18
CA ALA A 227 4.35 4.04 27.68
C ALA A 227 2.91 3.64 27.30
N PRO A 228 2.74 2.85 26.22
CA PRO A 228 1.44 2.26 25.89
C PRO A 228 0.96 1.34 27.03
N ILE A 229 -0.34 1.37 27.30
CA ILE A 229 -0.99 0.34 28.13
C ILE A 229 -1.17 -0.96 27.31
N PRO A 230 -1.46 -2.11 27.96
CA PRO A 230 -1.56 -3.40 27.26
C PRO A 230 -2.51 -3.39 26.06
N ASP A 231 -3.67 -2.75 26.14
CA ASP A 231 -4.63 -2.65 25.04
C ASP A 231 -4.06 -1.83 23.86
N GLU A 232 -3.43 -0.69 24.15
CA GLU A 232 -2.79 0.14 23.12
C GLU A 232 -1.64 -0.60 22.41
N SER A 233 -0.83 -1.34 23.19
CA SER A 233 0.26 -2.17 22.65
C SER A 233 -0.29 -3.32 21.80
N ALA A 234 -1.34 -4.00 22.24
CA ALA A 234 -1.99 -5.09 21.51
C ALA A 234 -2.55 -4.61 20.15
N ARG A 235 -2.97 -3.34 20.07
CA ARG A 235 -3.43 -2.68 18.85
C ARG A 235 -2.27 -2.04 18.02
N GLY A 236 -1.03 -2.29 18.40
CA GLY A 236 0.16 -1.88 17.64
C GLY A 236 0.68 -0.47 17.94
N ALA A 237 0.24 0.18 19.02
CA ALA A 237 0.86 1.43 19.46
C ALA A 237 2.23 1.15 20.08
N ASN A 238 3.25 1.84 19.57
CA ASN A 238 4.60 1.79 20.13
C ASN A 238 4.96 3.04 20.95
N ARG A 239 4.15 4.08 20.86
CA ARG A 239 4.28 5.35 21.59
C ARG A 239 2.91 5.96 21.82
N VAL A 240 2.76 6.68 22.93
CA VAL A 240 1.52 7.38 23.29
C VAL A 240 1.87 8.80 23.72
N GLU A 241 1.26 9.77 23.11
CA GLU A 241 1.34 11.16 23.52
C GLU A 241 0.32 11.43 24.63
N LEU A 242 0.73 12.11 25.68
CA LEU A 242 -0.13 12.50 26.82
C LEU A 242 -0.43 13.99 26.73
N TYR A 243 -1.69 14.32 26.92
CA TYR A 243 -2.21 15.67 26.88
C TYR A 243 -2.99 15.96 28.15
N GLN A 244 -2.86 17.16 28.67
CA GLN A 244 -3.63 17.63 29.82
C GLN A 244 -4.70 18.62 29.38
N CYS A 245 -5.89 18.49 29.95
CA CYS A 245 -6.97 19.43 29.71
C CYS A 245 -6.59 20.84 30.21
N SER A 246 -6.80 21.86 29.37
CA SER A 246 -6.52 23.26 29.73
C SER A 246 -7.56 23.86 30.69
N ASN A 247 -8.69 23.21 30.90
CA ASN A 247 -9.71 23.66 31.86
C ASN A 247 -9.23 23.35 33.27
N ALA A 248 -8.99 24.42 34.06
CA ALA A 248 -8.51 24.32 35.44
C ALA A 248 -9.45 23.51 36.39
N GLN A 249 -10.72 23.41 36.09
CA GLN A 249 -11.68 22.63 36.85
C GLN A 249 -11.70 21.15 36.48
N CYS A 250 -11.26 20.81 35.26
CA CYS A 250 -11.27 19.44 34.75
C CYS A 250 -9.95 18.73 34.97
N GLN A 251 -8.85 19.30 34.52
CA GLN A 251 -7.46 18.82 34.61
C GLN A 251 -7.24 17.35 34.21
N SER A 252 -8.16 16.76 33.46
CA SER A 252 -8.07 15.38 33.02
C SER A 252 -6.95 15.19 31.99
N PHE A 253 -6.52 13.95 31.84
CA PHE A 253 -5.52 13.58 30.83
C PHE A 253 -6.16 12.82 29.67
N GLU A 254 -5.71 13.14 28.46
CA GLU A 254 -6.05 12.45 27.23
C GLU A 254 -4.83 11.70 26.71
N ARG A 255 -5.04 10.48 26.30
CA ARG A 255 -4.01 9.64 25.67
C ARG A 255 -4.22 9.63 24.15
N PHE A 256 -3.15 9.83 23.42
CA PHE A 256 -3.18 9.74 21.97
C PHE A 256 -2.17 8.68 21.48
N PRO A 257 -2.58 7.41 21.41
CA PRO A 257 -1.77 6.34 20.90
C PRO A 257 -1.47 6.53 19.41
N ARG A 258 -0.20 6.38 19.02
CA ARG A 258 0.25 6.46 17.64
C ARG A 258 0.25 5.05 17.03
N TYR A 259 -0.77 4.74 16.25
CA TYR A 259 -0.95 3.44 15.64
C TYR A 259 -0.30 3.37 14.25
N ASN A 260 0.41 2.25 13.99
CA ASN A 260 0.99 1.95 12.68
C ASN A 260 0.27 0.81 11.96
N ASP A 261 -0.76 0.25 12.56
CA ASP A 261 -1.58 -0.80 11.96
C ASP A 261 -2.73 -0.19 11.16
N ALA A 262 -2.79 -0.48 9.86
CA ALA A 262 -3.79 0.10 8.97
C ALA A 262 -5.23 -0.33 9.30
N PHE A 263 -5.42 -1.54 9.87
CA PHE A 263 -6.73 -1.98 10.33
C PHE A 263 -7.22 -1.17 11.53
N VAL A 264 -6.32 -0.90 12.48
CA VAL A 264 -6.64 -0.04 13.63
C VAL A 264 -6.94 1.40 13.17
N LEU A 265 -6.20 1.89 12.18
CA LEU A 265 -6.43 3.22 11.61
C LEU A 265 -7.78 3.30 10.87
N LEU A 266 -8.20 2.22 10.21
CA LEU A 266 -9.52 2.11 9.58
C LEU A 266 -10.66 2.29 10.60
N GLN A 267 -10.45 1.81 11.83
CA GLN A 267 -11.40 1.92 12.94
C GLN A 267 -11.33 3.27 13.65
N THR A 268 -10.13 3.75 13.96
CA THR A 268 -9.93 4.98 14.76
C THR A 268 -10.14 6.25 13.94
N ARG A 269 -9.86 6.23 12.64
CA ARG A 269 -10.07 7.30 11.67
C ARG A 269 -9.48 8.63 12.08
N ARG A 270 -8.35 8.62 12.78
CA ARG A 270 -7.70 9.84 13.25
C ARG A 270 -6.19 9.67 13.36
N GLY A 271 -5.45 10.74 13.09
CA GLY A 271 -4.00 10.71 13.14
C GLY A 271 -3.38 11.97 12.58
N ARG A 272 -2.09 11.88 12.28
CA ARG A 272 -1.30 12.90 11.56
C ARG A 272 -0.75 12.29 10.27
N VAL A 273 0.22 12.94 9.68
CA VAL A 273 0.80 12.57 8.36
C VAL A 273 1.02 11.07 8.19
N GLY A 274 1.71 10.42 9.14
CA GLY A 274 2.05 8.99 9.03
C GLY A 274 0.83 8.07 9.04
N GLU A 275 -0.13 8.34 9.92
CA GLU A 275 -1.39 7.59 10.01
C GLU A 275 -2.27 7.85 8.77
N TRP A 276 -2.34 9.12 8.31
CA TRP A 276 -3.08 9.49 7.11
C TRP A 276 -2.56 8.75 5.88
N ALA A 277 -1.27 8.88 5.58
CA ALA A 277 -0.65 8.23 4.43
C ALA A 277 -0.77 6.70 4.48
N ASN A 278 -0.60 6.09 5.66
CA ASN A 278 -0.70 4.63 5.83
C ASN A 278 -2.13 4.13 5.54
N CYS A 279 -3.14 4.74 6.17
CA CYS A 279 -4.54 4.36 5.98
C CYS A 279 -4.98 4.61 4.52
N PHE A 280 -4.67 5.78 3.97
CA PHE A 280 -5.02 6.13 2.59
C PHE A 280 -4.36 5.20 1.55
N SER A 281 -3.07 4.90 1.71
CA SER A 281 -2.37 3.95 0.82
C SER A 281 -3.05 2.57 0.80
N MET A 282 -3.46 2.08 1.96
CA MET A 282 -4.21 0.83 2.07
C MET A 282 -5.57 0.91 1.35
N LEU A 283 -6.31 2.02 1.47
CA LEU A 283 -7.56 2.23 0.74
C LEU A 283 -7.36 2.29 -0.78
N CYS A 284 -6.31 2.98 -1.25
CA CYS A 284 -5.92 2.95 -2.67
C CYS A 284 -5.62 1.53 -3.15
N ARG A 285 -4.95 0.73 -2.31
CA ARG A 285 -4.70 -0.68 -2.62
C ARG A 285 -5.99 -1.50 -2.65
N ALA A 286 -6.94 -1.21 -1.78
CA ALA A 286 -8.25 -1.89 -1.73
C ALA A 286 -9.07 -1.67 -3.00
N VAL A 287 -9.07 -0.45 -3.56
CA VAL A 287 -9.75 -0.16 -4.85
C VAL A 287 -8.95 -0.63 -6.07
N GLY A 288 -7.90 -1.43 -5.89
CA GLY A 288 -7.18 -2.14 -6.95
C GLY A 288 -5.97 -1.42 -7.53
N SER A 289 -5.58 -0.25 -7.03
CA SER A 289 -4.41 0.46 -7.53
C SER A 289 -3.09 -0.23 -7.13
N ARG A 290 -2.08 -0.08 -7.98
CA ARG A 290 -0.70 -0.33 -7.58
C ARG A 290 -0.24 0.86 -6.76
N VAL A 291 0.22 0.61 -5.53
CA VAL A 291 0.53 1.64 -4.54
C VAL A 291 1.94 1.45 -4.02
N ARG A 292 2.61 2.54 -3.77
CA ARG A 292 3.82 2.59 -2.95
C ARG A 292 3.72 3.70 -1.91
N TRP A 293 4.27 3.43 -0.75
CA TRP A 293 4.38 4.38 0.34
C TRP A 293 5.77 5.01 0.28
N VAL A 294 5.82 6.32 0.23
CA VAL A 294 7.07 7.07 0.09
C VAL A 294 7.37 7.79 1.38
N TRP A 295 8.60 7.66 1.83
CA TRP A 295 9.13 8.36 2.98
C TRP A 295 10.38 9.16 2.57
N ASN A 296 10.46 10.41 2.99
CA ASN A 296 11.67 11.21 2.85
C ASN A 296 12.39 11.37 4.21
N ALA A 297 13.68 11.68 4.15
CA ALA A 297 14.51 11.82 5.34
C ALA A 297 14.18 13.05 6.20
N GLU A 298 13.33 13.94 5.73
CA GLU A 298 12.81 15.12 6.44
C GLU A 298 11.56 14.80 7.27
N ASP A 299 11.26 13.50 7.44
CA ASP A 299 10.14 12.96 8.22
C ASP A 299 8.76 13.28 7.64
N HIS A 300 8.66 13.32 6.30
CA HIS A 300 7.39 13.39 5.61
C HIS A 300 7.11 12.09 4.85
N VAL A 301 5.83 11.73 4.74
CA VAL A 301 5.37 10.53 4.04
C VAL A 301 4.14 10.82 3.20
N TRP A 302 4.06 10.18 2.03
CA TRP A 302 2.93 10.29 1.12
C TRP A 302 2.70 8.99 0.36
N THR A 303 1.67 8.98 -0.43
CA THR A 303 1.29 7.86 -1.29
C THR A 303 1.70 8.15 -2.72
N GLU A 304 2.15 7.14 -3.46
CA GLU A 304 2.19 7.19 -4.92
C GLU A 304 1.38 6.05 -5.50
N VAL A 305 0.64 6.35 -6.55
CA VAL A 305 -0.16 5.38 -7.30
C VAL A 305 0.34 5.27 -8.73
N TRP A 306 0.28 4.07 -9.29
CA TRP A 306 0.62 3.86 -10.68
C TRP A 306 -0.55 4.24 -11.57
N SER A 307 -0.38 5.28 -12.38
CA SER A 307 -1.32 5.61 -13.45
C SER A 307 -1.00 4.76 -14.70
N ALA A 308 -1.94 3.89 -15.08
CA ALA A 308 -1.81 3.15 -16.32
C ALA A 308 -2.01 4.06 -17.56
N HIS A 309 -2.77 5.14 -17.40
CA HIS A 309 -3.01 6.13 -18.46
C HIS A 309 -1.76 6.96 -18.76
N ARG A 310 -1.02 7.36 -17.70
CA ARG A 310 0.22 8.16 -17.81
C ARG A 310 1.49 7.30 -17.86
N GLU A 311 1.37 5.98 -17.63
CA GLU A 311 2.49 5.02 -17.59
C GLU A 311 3.59 5.41 -16.59
N ARG A 312 3.20 6.03 -15.48
CA ARG A 312 4.13 6.47 -14.44
C ARG A 312 3.51 6.46 -13.05
N TRP A 313 4.36 6.58 -12.06
CA TRP A 313 3.94 6.85 -10.69
C TRP A 313 3.47 8.31 -10.56
N VAL A 314 2.37 8.51 -9.87
CA VAL A 314 1.75 9.80 -9.60
C VAL A 314 1.80 10.06 -8.11
N HIS A 315 2.32 11.23 -7.74
CA HIS A 315 2.36 11.71 -6.38
C HIS A 315 0.93 12.02 -5.88
N VAL A 316 0.60 11.52 -4.69
CA VAL A 316 -0.70 11.73 -4.03
C VAL A 316 -0.48 11.99 -2.55
N ASP A 317 -0.59 13.24 -2.13
CA ASP A 317 -0.57 13.59 -0.71
C ASP A 317 -1.98 13.90 -0.21
N VAL A 318 -2.54 12.98 0.54
CA VAL A 318 -3.89 13.11 1.07
C VAL A 318 -3.99 14.17 2.17
N CYS A 319 -2.90 14.47 2.88
CA CYS A 319 -2.87 15.52 3.91
C CYS A 319 -3.03 16.90 3.27
N GLU A 320 -2.29 17.16 2.21
CA GLU A 320 -2.30 18.42 1.47
C GLU A 320 -3.38 18.46 0.38
N GLU A 321 -4.05 17.33 0.10
CA GLU A 321 -4.97 17.16 -1.05
C GLU A 321 -4.25 17.45 -2.38
N ALA A 322 -2.97 17.07 -2.44
CA ALA A 322 -2.13 17.34 -3.59
C ALA A 322 -2.08 16.14 -4.53
N TRP A 323 -2.39 16.42 -5.80
CA TRP A 323 -2.34 15.46 -6.89
C TRP A 323 -1.26 15.85 -7.90
N ASP A 324 -0.37 14.90 -8.22
CA ASP A 324 0.71 15.06 -9.19
C ASP A 324 1.62 16.28 -8.94
N ALA A 325 1.94 16.52 -7.69
CA ALA A 325 2.77 17.64 -7.25
C ALA A 325 4.09 17.16 -6.61
N PRO A 326 4.99 16.45 -7.34
CA PRO A 326 6.19 15.82 -6.75
C PRO A 326 7.21 16.84 -6.20
N LEU A 327 7.11 18.09 -6.59
CA LEU A 327 7.99 19.17 -6.13
C LEU A 327 7.43 19.94 -4.91
N LEU A 328 6.32 19.48 -4.34
CA LEU A 328 5.64 20.16 -3.23
C LEU A 328 6.56 20.39 -2.01
N TYR A 329 7.52 19.47 -1.79
CA TYR A 329 8.44 19.51 -0.63
C TYR A 329 9.83 20.03 -0.97
N THR A 330 10.08 20.44 -2.21
CA THR A 330 11.36 21.04 -2.59
C THR A 330 11.29 22.54 -2.36
N ARG A 331 11.96 23.04 -1.33
CA ARG A 331 12.15 24.47 -1.05
C ARG A 331 13.62 24.78 -0.93
#